data_2d09a3491b108b18354d5fe733979a0e
#
_entry.id   2d09a3491b108b18354d5fe733979a0e
#
_cell.length_a   1.000
_cell.length_b   1.000
_cell.length_c   1.000
_cell.angle_alpha   90.00
_cell.angle_beta   90.00
_cell.angle_gamma   90.00
#
_symmetry.space_group_name_H-M   'P 1'
#
loop_
_entity.id
_entity.type
_entity.pdbx_description
1 polymer ?
#
loop_
_entity_poly.entity_id
_entity_poly.type
_entity_poly.pdbx_seq_one_letter_code
_entity_poly.pdbx_strand_id
1 'polypeptide(L)'
;MTAQFLPTSLQERLRPQHGATLPAPRDAGAHVLYCMRTAYRSAANPSLETALRVANELRVPLLCLAVLEDSFPAGLARIGMRPTDRATAFRLEALRELQPEIAARGSVLLVHVERDGCRQAAAQSL
;
A
#
# COMPACT_ATOMS: atom_id res chain seq x y z
N MET A 1 -17.87 8.32 -7.59
CA MET A 1 -17.49 8.01 -8.98
C MET A 1 -17.44 6.50 -9.16
N THR A 2 -17.97 5.98 -10.25
CA THR A 2 -17.89 4.54 -10.55
C THR A 2 -16.51 4.20 -11.13
N ALA A 3 -16.04 2.98 -10.91
CA ALA A 3 -14.70 2.53 -11.35
C ALA A 3 -14.62 2.21 -12.86
N GLN A 4 -15.48 2.79 -13.69
CA GLN A 4 -15.58 2.51 -15.14
C GLN A 4 -14.31 2.85 -15.93
N PHE A 5 -13.43 3.71 -15.40
CA PHE A 5 -12.13 4.01 -16.00
C PHE A 5 -11.09 2.89 -15.84
N LEU A 6 -11.37 1.91 -14.99
CA LEU A 6 -10.50 0.75 -14.81
C LEU A 6 -10.82 -0.33 -15.88
N PRO A 7 -9.80 -1.06 -16.36
CA PRO A 7 -10.02 -2.26 -17.16
C PRO A 7 -10.92 -3.29 -16.43
N THR A 8 -11.70 -4.06 -17.16
CA THR A 8 -12.62 -5.06 -16.60
C THR A 8 -11.91 -6.02 -15.64
N SER A 9 -10.70 -6.47 -15.99
CA SER A 9 -9.89 -7.36 -15.16
C SER A 9 -9.52 -6.78 -13.78
N LEU A 10 -9.43 -5.46 -13.65
CA LEU A 10 -9.19 -4.78 -12.37
C LEU A 10 -10.51 -4.49 -11.66
N GLN A 11 -11.57 -4.15 -12.39
CA GLN A 11 -12.90 -3.93 -11.79
C GLN A 11 -13.41 -5.19 -11.06
N GLU A 12 -13.25 -6.36 -11.66
CA GLU A 12 -13.65 -7.65 -11.07
C GLU A 12 -12.93 -7.98 -9.76
N ARG A 13 -11.72 -7.45 -9.59
CA ARG A 13 -10.90 -7.64 -8.38
C ARG A 13 -11.12 -6.57 -7.32
N LEU A 14 -11.75 -5.47 -7.67
CA LEU A 14 -12.02 -4.38 -6.74
C LEU A 14 -13.10 -4.80 -5.73
N ARG A 15 -12.81 -4.65 -4.45
CA ARG A 15 -13.75 -4.90 -3.36
C ARG A 15 -13.77 -3.68 -2.45
N PRO A 16 -14.64 -2.70 -2.73
CA PRO A 16 -14.80 -1.54 -1.86
C PRO A 16 -15.24 -2.00 -0.47
N GLN A 17 -14.59 -1.49 0.56
CA GLN A 17 -14.99 -1.76 1.93
C GLN A 17 -16.13 -0.82 2.33
N HIS A 18 -17.10 -1.33 3.07
CA HIS A 18 -18.22 -0.54 3.63
C HIS A 18 -18.99 0.31 2.62
N GLY A 19 -19.11 -0.14 1.37
CA GLY A 19 -19.81 0.62 0.33
C GLY A 19 -19.08 1.89 -0.13
N ALA A 20 -17.80 2.02 0.19
CA ALA A 20 -17.00 3.17 -0.22
C ALA A 20 -17.01 3.35 -1.74
N THR A 21 -17.18 4.57 -2.17
CA THR A 21 -17.08 4.99 -3.57
C THR A 21 -15.87 5.88 -3.74
N LEU A 22 -15.31 5.91 -4.95
CA LEU A 22 -14.25 6.87 -5.25
C LEU A 22 -14.81 8.29 -5.22
N PRO A 23 -14.09 9.27 -4.61
CA PRO A 23 -14.51 10.67 -4.64
C PRO A 23 -14.52 11.20 -6.08
N ALA A 24 -15.22 12.30 -6.31
CA ALA A 24 -15.04 13.06 -7.55
C ALA A 24 -13.67 13.75 -7.54
N PRO A 25 -13.05 14.04 -8.71
CA PRO A 25 -11.73 14.68 -8.75
C PRO A 25 -11.64 16.00 -7.94
N ARG A 26 -12.70 16.79 -7.93
CA ARG A 26 -12.78 18.05 -7.15
C ARG A 26 -12.85 17.83 -5.63
N ASP A 27 -13.26 16.64 -5.20
CA ASP A 27 -13.43 16.26 -3.80
C ASP A 27 -12.32 15.30 -3.35
N ALA A 28 -11.31 15.09 -4.22
CA ALA A 28 -10.17 14.24 -3.92
C ALA A 28 -9.33 14.85 -2.79
N GLY A 29 -8.79 14.00 -1.93
CA GLY A 29 -7.78 14.39 -0.95
C GLY A 29 -6.44 14.78 -1.62
N ALA A 30 -5.43 15.02 -0.81
CA ALA A 30 -4.12 15.47 -1.28
C ALA A 30 -3.36 14.38 -2.10
N HIS A 31 -3.67 13.11 -1.90
CA HIS A 31 -2.98 11.99 -2.56
C HIS A 31 -3.81 10.71 -2.51
N VAL A 32 -3.43 9.73 -3.32
CA VAL A 32 -3.84 8.33 -3.19
C VAL A 32 -2.76 7.58 -2.42
N LEU A 33 -3.15 6.87 -1.38
CA LEU A 33 -2.24 6.04 -0.60
C LEU A 33 -2.39 4.57 -1.00
N TYR A 34 -1.30 3.95 -1.45
CA TYR A 34 -1.22 2.51 -1.70
C TYR A 34 -0.43 1.81 -0.59
N CYS A 35 -1.13 1.06 0.26
CA CYS A 35 -0.50 0.27 1.33
C CYS A 35 -0.05 -1.09 0.81
N MET A 36 1.26 -1.29 0.71
CA MET A 36 1.87 -2.56 0.28
C MET A 36 1.98 -3.50 1.47
N ARG A 37 1.29 -4.65 1.42
CA ARG A 37 1.33 -5.62 2.52
C ARG A 37 2.11 -6.88 2.18
N THR A 38 1.95 -7.40 0.98
CA THR A 38 2.50 -8.72 0.59
C THR A 38 3.23 -8.70 -0.74
N ALA A 39 2.84 -7.86 -1.67
CA ALA A 39 3.41 -7.83 -3.02
C ALA A 39 4.42 -6.68 -3.16
N TYR A 40 5.65 -6.89 -2.72
CA TYR A 40 6.75 -5.92 -2.85
C TYR A 40 7.35 -5.98 -4.26
N ARG A 41 6.57 -5.52 -5.25
CA ARG A 41 7.01 -5.48 -6.65
C ARG A 41 6.34 -4.33 -7.39
N SER A 42 7.07 -3.74 -8.32
CA SER A 42 6.60 -2.63 -9.15
C SER A 42 5.88 -3.11 -10.41
N ALA A 43 6.22 -4.30 -10.92
CA ALA A 43 5.65 -4.90 -12.12
C ALA A 43 4.64 -6.01 -11.77
N ALA A 44 3.70 -6.28 -12.68
CA ALA A 44 2.66 -7.29 -12.52
C ALA A 44 1.93 -7.23 -11.16
N ASN A 45 1.65 -6.01 -10.68
CA ASN A 45 0.99 -5.73 -9.41
C ASN A 45 -0.37 -5.05 -9.65
N PRO A 46 -1.46 -5.83 -9.72
CA PRO A 46 -2.79 -5.28 -10.02
C PRO A 46 -3.26 -4.21 -9.03
N SER A 47 -2.87 -4.32 -7.76
CA SER A 47 -3.25 -3.34 -6.73
C SER A 47 -2.53 -2.01 -6.93
N LEU A 48 -1.23 -2.05 -7.25
CA LEU A 48 -0.46 -0.85 -7.58
C LEU A 48 -0.98 -0.20 -8.88
N GLU A 49 -1.30 -1.02 -9.88
CA GLU A 49 -1.86 -0.52 -11.14
C GLU A 49 -3.22 0.16 -10.91
N THR A 50 -4.06 -0.43 -10.08
CA THR A 50 -5.34 0.18 -9.69
C THR A 50 -5.13 1.53 -9.01
N ALA A 51 -4.23 1.58 -8.02
CA ALA A 51 -3.92 2.81 -7.29
C ALA A 51 -3.38 3.91 -8.22
N LEU A 52 -2.51 3.55 -9.16
CA LEU A 52 -1.96 4.47 -10.15
C LEU A 52 -3.05 5.05 -11.06
N ARG A 53 -3.95 4.21 -11.56
CA ARG A 53 -5.07 4.64 -12.39
C ARG A 53 -6.04 5.56 -11.63
N VAL A 54 -6.32 5.23 -10.37
CA VAL A 54 -7.13 6.08 -9.48
C VAL A 54 -6.45 7.44 -9.26
N ALA A 55 -5.16 7.46 -8.97
CA ALA A 55 -4.40 8.70 -8.77
C ALA A 55 -4.42 9.59 -10.03
N ASN A 56 -4.23 8.98 -11.21
CA ASN A 56 -4.30 9.69 -12.48
C ASN A 56 -5.71 10.25 -12.76
N GLU A 57 -6.75 9.47 -12.51
CA GLU A 57 -8.13 9.92 -12.69
C GLU A 57 -8.48 11.08 -11.74
N LEU A 58 -8.05 11.00 -10.49
CA LEU A 58 -8.24 12.05 -9.49
C LEU A 58 -7.28 13.24 -9.65
N ARG A 59 -6.24 13.11 -10.47
CA ARG A 59 -5.17 14.10 -10.69
C ARG A 59 -4.42 14.47 -9.41
N VAL A 60 -4.18 13.47 -8.58
CA VAL A 60 -3.41 13.63 -7.33
C VAL A 60 -2.20 12.68 -7.34
N PRO A 61 -1.15 12.96 -6.56
CA PRO A 61 0.01 12.08 -6.47
C PRO A 61 -0.35 10.73 -5.85
N LEU A 62 0.41 9.70 -6.23
CA LEU A 62 0.38 8.38 -5.60
C LEU A 62 1.52 8.30 -4.59
N LEU A 63 1.19 7.90 -3.36
CA LEU A 63 2.15 7.53 -2.33
C LEU A 63 2.06 6.03 -2.09
N CYS A 64 3.20 5.35 -2.10
CA CYS A 64 3.29 3.95 -1.70
C CYS A 64 3.81 3.86 -0.27
N LEU A 65 3.15 3.07 0.57
CA LEU A 65 3.54 2.84 1.96
C LEU A 65 3.75 1.34 2.18
N ALA A 66 4.91 0.97 2.69
CA ALA A 66 5.17 -0.37 3.20
C ALA A 66 5.40 -0.30 4.71
N VAL A 67 4.75 -1.18 5.45
CA VAL A 67 4.91 -1.30 6.89
C VAL A 67 5.65 -2.59 7.21
N LEU A 68 6.80 -2.47 7.87
CA LEU A 68 7.52 -3.60 8.45
C LEU A 68 7.04 -3.76 9.89
N GLU A 69 6.14 -4.69 10.08
CA GLU A 69 5.57 -5.01 11.38
C GLU A 69 6.57 -5.78 12.24
N ASP A 70 6.79 -5.35 13.46
CA ASP A 70 7.57 -6.06 14.48
C ASP A 70 6.79 -7.25 15.07
N SER A 71 5.48 -7.26 14.89
CA SER A 71 4.62 -8.32 15.37
C SER A 71 3.52 -8.65 14.35
N PHE A 72 3.13 -9.91 14.28
CA PHE A 72 1.95 -10.30 13.52
C PHE A 72 0.66 -9.65 14.07
N PRO A 73 -0.39 -9.51 13.23
CA PRO A 73 -1.70 -9.04 13.67
C PRO A 73 -2.14 -9.73 14.97
N ALA A 74 -2.89 -9.03 15.81
CA ALA A 74 -3.22 -9.42 17.19
C ALA A 74 -3.65 -10.89 17.39
N GLY A 75 -4.25 -11.52 16.38
CA GLY A 75 -4.63 -12.94 16.43
C GLY A 75 -3.43 -13.89 16.49
N LEU A 76 -2.38 -13.65 15.71
CA LEU A 76 -1.18 -14.48 15.66
C LEU A 76 -0.17 -14.08 16.76
N ALA A 77 -0.15 -12.81 17.16
CA ALA A 77 0.66 -12.34 18.29
C ALA A 77 0.21 -13.00 19.62
N ARG A 78 -1.08 -13.33 19.77
CA ARG A 78 -1.59 -14.04 20.95
C ARG A 78 -1.01 -15.44 21.14
N ILE A 79 -0.54 -16.09 20.08
CA ILE A 79 0.12 -17.40 20.14
C ILE A 79 1.64 -17.29 20.10
N GLY A 80 2.20 -16.09 20.35
CA GLY A 80 3.64 -15.86 20.44
C GLY A 80 4.39 -15.88 19.13
N MET A 81 3.69 -15.86 17.97
CA MET A 81 4.34 -15.77 16.68
C MET A 81 4.87 -14.36 16.44
N ARG A 82 6.15 -14.29 16.07
CA ARG A 82 6.83 -13.07 15.60
C ARG A 82 7.41 -13.30 14.21
N PRO A 83 7.56 -12.25 13.39
CA PRO A 83 8.35 -12.35 12.17
C PRO A 83 9.75 -12.85 12.51
N THR A 84 10.29 -13.76 11.71
CA THR A 84 11.68 -14.19 11.88
C THR A 84 12.61 -13.13 11.31
N ASP A 85 13.82 -13.01 11.86
CA ASP A 85 14.86 -12.10 11.34
C ASP A 85 15.12 -12.32 9.85
N ARG A 86 15.07 -13.59 9.42
CA ARG A 86 15.21 -13.97 8.00
C ARG A 86 14.08 -13.41 7.13
N ALA A 87 12.83 -13.48 7.59
CA ALA A 87 11.69 -12.94 6.86
C ALA A 87 11.74 -11.41 6.82
N THR A 88 12.16 -10.78 7.91
CA THR A 88 12.33 -9.33 7.99
C THR A 88 13.46 -8.86 7.08
N ALA A 89 14.60 -9.54 7.07
CA ALA A 89 15.72 -9.24 6.18
C ALA A 89 15.30 -9.36 4.70
N PHE A 90 14.61 -10.43 4.33
CA PHE A 90 14.09 -10.61 2.97
C PHE A 90 13.14 -9.48 2.54
N ARG A 91 12.25 -9.05 3.43
CA ARG A 91 11.33 -7.93 3.16
C ARG A 91 12.07 -6.61 3.01
N LEU A 92 13.10 -6.37 3.85
CA LEU A 92 13.95 -5.18 3.78
C LEU A 92 14.72 -5.10 2.46
N GLU A 93 15.31 -6.20 2.03
CA GLU A 93 16.01 -6.29 0.74
C GLU A 93 15.06 -5.99 -0.42
N ALA A 94 13.87 -6.63 -0.44
CA ALA A 94 12.87 -6.39 -1.46
C ALA A 94 12.42 -4.91 -1.51
N LEU A 95 12.23 -4.26 -0.37
CA LEU A 95 11.85 -2.85 -0.29
C LEU A 95 12.99 -1.93 -0.74
N ARG A 96 14.23 -2.29 -0.43
CA ARG A 96 15.42 -1.54 -0.86
C ARG A 96 15.60 -1.55 -2.37
N GLU A 97 15.31 -2.68 -3.02
CA GLU A 97 15.31 -2.79 -4.49
C GLU A 97 14.14 -2.06 -5.12
N LEU A 98 12.95 -2.14 -4.49
CA LEU A 98 11.73 -1.54 -5.00
C LEU A 98 11.74 0.00 -4.95
N GLN A 99 12.41 0.58 -3.96
CA GLN A 99 12.40 2.04 -3.73
C GLN A 99 12.87 2.85 -4.96
N PRO A 100 14.02 2.54 -5.60
CA PRO A 100 14.44 3.23 -6.82
C PRO A 100 13.51 2.96 -8.01
N GLU A 101 12.88 1.79 -8.09
CA GLU A 101 11.95 1.49 -9.17
C GLU A 101 10.66 2.33 -9.08
N ILE A 102 10.14 2.53 -7.88
CA ILE A 102 8.99 3.40 -7.64
C ILE A 102 9.36 4.87 -7.89
N ALA A 103 10.54 5.30 -7.45
CA ALA A 103 11.03 6.65 -7.69
C ALA A 103 11.21 6.94 -9.20
N ALA A 104 11.74 5.99 -9.97
CA ALA A 104 11.89 6.12 -11.42
C ALA A 104 10.55 6.27 -12.15
N ARG A 105 9.44 5.85 -11.54
CA ARG A 105 8.07 6.01 -12.05
C ARG A 105 7.37 7.28 -11.55
N GLY A 106 8.09 8.16 -10.86
CA GLY A 106 7.57 9.44 -10.36
C GLY A 106 6.71 9.35 -9.10
N SER A 107 6.82 8.26 -8.35
CA SER A 107 6.14 8.08 -7.06
C SER A 107 7.15 7.92 -5.92
N VAL A 108 6.66 7.88 -4.69
CA VAL A 108 7.49 7.74 -3.48
C VAL A 108 7.09 6.48 -2.74
N LEU A 109 8.07 5.67 -2.34
CA LEU A 109 7.88 4.56 -1.42
C LEU A 109 8.36 4.96 -0.03
N LEU A 110 7.41 5.10 0.88
CA LEU A 110 7.65 5.29 2.31
C LEU A 110 7.73 3.91 2.99
N VAL A 111 8.75 3.72 3.79
CA VAL A 111 8.92 2.50 4.58
C VAL A 111 8.81 2.86 6.05
N HIS A 112 7.77 2.37 6.70
CA HIS A 112 7.58 2.53 8.15
C HIS A 112 8.00 1.24 8.85
N VAL A 113 8.89 1.37 9.85
CA VAL A 113 9.34 0.25 10.68
C VAL A 113 8.68 0.38 12.04
N GLU A 114 7.80 -0.56 12.39
CA GLU A 114 7.23 -0.63 13.72
C GLU A 114 8.30 -1.03 14.73
N ARG A 115 8.27 -0.37 15.89
CA ARG A 115 9.12 -0.71 17.04
C ARG A 115 8.22 -1.11 18.22
N ASP A 116 8.74 -1.92 19.12
CA ASP A 116 8.08 -2.31 20.37
C ASP A 116 7.47 -1.07 21.06
N GLY A 117 6.17 -1.13 21.33
CA GLY A 117 5.41 -0.06 21.99
C GLY A 117 4.93 1.10 21.09
N CYS A 118 5.34 1.17 19.82
CA CYS A 118 4.92 2.21 18.86
C CYS A 118 3.92 1.65 17.84
N ARG A 119 2.78 1.21 18.30
CA ARG A 119 1.71 0.64 17.46
C ARG A 119 0.69 1.65 16.96
N GLN A 120 1.03 2.90 16.83
CA GLN A 120 0.14 3.78 16.08
C GLN A 120 0.24 3.40 14.61
N ALA A 121 -0.89 3.04 14.04
CA ALA A 121 -0.96 2.67 12.64
C ALA A 121 -0.27 3.75 11.80
N ALA A 122 0.73 3.36 11.01
CA ALA A 122 1.45 4.27 10.13
C ALA A 122 0.50 5.08 9.23
N ALA A 123 -0.69 4.53 8.93
CA ALA A 123 -1.77 5.21 8.22
C ALA A 123 -2.43 6.35 9.00
N GLN A 124 -2.24 6.45 10.32
CA GLN A 124 -2.79 7.55 11.13
C GLN A 124 -1.85 8.75 11.21
N SER A 125 -0.63 8.59 10.76
CA SER A 125 0.39 9.66 10.75
C SER A 125 0.61 10.28 9.36
N LEU A 126 -0.17 9.87 8.38
CA LEU A 126 -0.23 10.41 7.03
C LEU A 126 -1.54 11.19 6.80
#